data_2867e9c49e138833c32b6581db5c0f7e
#
_entry.id   2867e9c49e138833c32b6581db5c0f7e
#
_cell.length_a   1.000
_cell.length_b   1.000
_cell.length_c   1.000
_cell.angle_alpha   90.00
_cell.angle_beta   90.00
_cell.angle_gamma   90.00
#
_symmetry.space_group_name_H-M   'P 1'
#
loop_
_entity.id
_entity.type
_entity.pdbx_description
1 polymer ?
#
loop_
_entity_poly.entity_id
_entity_poly.type
_entity_poly.pdbx_seq_one_letter_code
_entity_poly.pdbx_strand_id
1 'polypeptide(L)'
;QLSPVRVATLRFLPGVAVSSNPSRRHPASSLRSGPPSLTATTSLRQLLDSLSKEQRANQELLVSIGFALRSFTNLNRFLELVPVVTARLVGVDGALLIPYQADGRLWTDQLQMQSVLRSETLLQAVINHEPGRSAGFGSDDALVLGLDRLVQSHLGSAGVFATSLVARGRQRGRLYVFNTSGSLVWSDAHRRNVQLVADLTGVAIENDQMLQEARLHERMDRQLSIGAEIQAQLLPDHCPVIEGVELAARCRPAFQVGGDYYDFIPTRPELIGRRRERGRWSLVMGDVMGKGVPAGLLMTMLRGMLRAEVLSGLPPDRILHDLNQLALEDLSQSHRFVTLFYSDFDPRTRRLRFANAAHNPPLIWRAQQRCISRLDAPGLLIGLQPEAEYGTGSTVLEPGDVLLYYTDGVTEAPGLTGDRFDEARLIRNLETACRSGTGSQGILDQLFGRLDRFVGPDRQLEDDASMVVLKVREGLMLPSVPRSPA
;
A
#
# COMPACT_ATOMS: atom_id res chain seq x y z
N GLN A 1 -13.13 -22.64 -17.34
CA GLN A 1 -14.45 -23.25 -17.08
C GLN A 1 -15.33 -22.13 -16.55
N LEU A 2 -16.25 -21.66 -17.42
CA LEU A 2 -17.20 -20.61 -17.14
C LEU A 2 -18.30 -21.17 -16.22
N SER A 3 -18.49 -20.56 -15.06
CA SER A 3 -19.62 -20.86 -14.18
C SER A 3 -20.92 -20.42 -14.83
N PRO A 4 -22.02 -21.18 -14.72
CA PRO A 4 -23.26 -20.84 -15.37
C PRO A 4 -23.91 -19.60 -14.74
N VAL A 5 -24.33 -18.66 -15.59
CA VAL A 5 -25.14 -17.49 -15.22
C VAL A 5 -26.44 -17.98 -14.56
N ARG A 6 -26.66 -17.61 -13.28
CA ARG A 6 -27.87 -17.98 -12.55
C ARG A 6 -29.03 -17.08 -12.95
N VAL A 7 -29.99 -17.66 -13.66
CA VAL A 7 -31.32 -17.06 -13.88
C VAL A 7 -32.17 -17.39 -12.65
N ALA A 8 -32.47 -16.39 -11.82
CA ALA A 8 -33.33 -16.55 -10.66
C ALA A 8 -34.81 -16.62 -11.09
N THR A 9 -35.33 -17.83 -11.19
CA THR A 9 -36.77 -18.08 -11.36
C THR A 9 -37.42 -18.28 -9.98
N LEU A 10 -38.01 -17.25 -9.44
CA LEU A 10 -38.88 -17.37 -8.27
C LEU A 10 -40.22 -17.97 -8.67
N ARG A 11 -40.48 -19.20 -8.22
CA ARG A 11 -41.83 -19.84 -8.30
C ARG A 11 -42.76 -19.15 -7.31
N PHE A 12 -43.89 -18.69 -7.83
CA PHE A 12 -44.98 -18.17 -7.02
C PHE A 12 -45.66 -19.28 -6.22
N LEU A 13 -45.85 -19.08 -4.93
CA LEU A 13 -46.83 -19.81 -4.12
C LEU A 13 -48.18 -19.12 -4.25
N PRO A 14 -49.30 -19.89 -4.41
CA PRO A 14 -50.61 -19.33 -4.61
C PRO A 14 -51.21 -18.82 -3.31
N GLY A 15 -52.05 -17.77 -3.44
CA GLY A 15 -52.58 -16.94 -2.41
C GLY A 15 -53.48 -17.65 -1.40
N VAL A 16 -53.50 -17.08 -0.23
CA VAL A 16 -54.47 -17.35 0.83
C VAL A 16 -55.80 -16.62 0.50
N ALA A 17 -56.84 -17.39 0.31
CA ALA A 17 -58.17 -16.88 0.12
C ALA A 17 -58.76 -16.44 1.46
N VAL A 18 -59.23 -15.18 1.54
CA VAL A 18 -60.06 -14.71 2.63
C VAL A 18 -61.54 -14.85 2.24
N SER A 19 -62.21 -15.70 2.97
CA SER A 19 -63.62 -15.98 2.92
C SER A 19 -64.45 -14.74 3.32
N SER A 20 -65.35 -14.33 2.45
CA SER A 20 -66.45 -13.44 2.81
C SER A 20 -67.79 -14.17 2.65
N ASN A 21 -68.56 -14.22 3.69
CA ASN A 21 -69.92 -14.77 3.65
C ASN A 21 -70.98 -13.64 3.82
N PRO A 22 -72.07 -13.66 3.07
CA PRO A 22 -73.05 -12.60 3.02
C PRO A 22 -74.31 -12.92 3.85
N SER A 23 -75.00 -11.93 4.39
CA SER A 23 -76.40 -12.05 4.76
C SER A 23 -77.16 -10.78 4.45
N ARG A 24 -77.99 -10.89 3.44
CA ARG A 24 -79.46 -10.63 3.31
C ARG A 24 -80.04 -9.43 4.03
N ARG A 25 -80.64 -8.51 3.29
CA ARG A 25 -82.12 -8.30 3.14
C ARG A 25 -82.39 -7.03 2.35
N HIS A 26 -83.23 -7.18 1.31
CA HIS A 26 -84.11 -6.14 0.73
C HIS A 26 -85.35 -5.98 1.59
N PRO A 27 -86.21 -4.92 1.46
CA PRO A 27 -86.66 -4.29 0.21
C PRO A 27 -87.03 -2.76 0.26
N ALA A 28 -87.34 -2.28 -0.93
CA ALA A 28 -88.39 -1.31 -1.32
C ALA A 28 -88.08 0.19 -1.40
N SER A 29 -88.09 0.59 -2.65
CA SER A 29 -88.79 1.75 -3.26
C SER A 29 -88.80 3.12 -2.60
N SER A 30 -88.19 4.08 -3.34
CA SER A 30 -88.99 5.26 -3.84
C SER A 30 -88.09 6.15 -4.72
N LEU A 31 -88.61 6.44 -5.89
CA LEU A 31 -88.16 7.46 -6.84
C LEU A 31 -88.11 8.85 -6.18
N ARG A 32 -87.00 9.54 -6.23
CA ARG A 32 -86.91 11.00 -6.44
C ARG A 32 -85.62 11.39 -7.12
N SER A 33 -85.79 12.06 -8.22
CA SER A 33 -84.75 12.78 -9.01
C SER A 33 -84.05 13.84 -8.18
N GLY A 34 -82.70 13.76 -8.09
CA GLY A 34 -81.80 14.78 -7.56
C GLY A 34 -80.54 14.88 -8.43
N PRO A 35 -79.87 16.01 -8.50
CA PRO A 35 -78.97 16.41 -9.61
C PRO A 35 -77.69 15.58 -9.68
N PRO A 36 -77.08 15.48 -10.87
CA PRO A 36 -75.90 14.65 -11.15
C PRO A 36 -74.58 15.36 -10.74
N SER A 37 -74.29 15.43 -9.47
CA SER A 37 -73.04 16.04 -8.99
C SER A 37 -72.25 15.19 -7.98
N LEU A 38 -72.78 14.08 -7.51
CA LEU A 38 -72.13 13.25 -6.48
C LEU A 38 -71.26 12.14 -7.02
N THR A 39 -71.44 11.71 -8.27
CA THR A 39 -70.65 10.65 -8.90
C THR A 39 -69.25 11.13 -9.35
N ALA A 40 -69.15 12.36 -9.82
CA ALA A 40 -67.87 12.93 -10.26
C ALA A 40 -66.88 13.18 -9.08
N THR A 41 -67.42 13.66 -7.95
CA THR A 41 -66.62 13.91 -6.73
C THR A 41 -66.23 12.61 -6.03
N THR A 42 -66.99 11.56 -6.13
CA THR A 42 -66.64 10.24 -5.57
C THR A 42 -65.61 9.55 -6.41
N SER A 43 -65.65 9.65 -7.74
CA SER A 43 -64.65 9.16 -8.68
C SER A 43 -63.34 9.91 -8.53
N LEU A 44 -63.37 11.22 -8.31
CA LEU A 44 -62.15 12.03 -8.09
C LEU A 44 -61.50 11.71 -6.74
N ARG A 45 -62.25 11.50 -5.69
CA ARG A 45 -61.71 11.03 -4.41
C ARG A 45 -61.13 9.63 -4.47
N GLN A 46 -61.77 8.71 -5.17
CA GLN A 46 -61.23 7.37 -5.38
C GLN A 46 -59.91 7.41 -6.20
N LEU A 47 -59.80 8.27 -7.22
CA LEU A 47 -58.57 8.49 -7.97
C LEU A 47 -57.48 9.12 -7.09
N LEU A 48 -57.80 10.11 -6.28
CA LEU A 48 -56.85 10.73 -5.35
C LEU A 48 -56.38 9.74 -4.27
N ASP A 49 -57.28 8.90 -3.75
CA ASP A 49 -56.93 7.84 -2.78
C ASP A 49 -56.07 6.74 -3.41
N SER A 50 -56.32 6.37 -4.66
CA SER A 50 -55.50 5.40 -5.39
C SER A 50 -54.11 5.97 -5.67
N LEU A 51 -54.00 7.21 -6.14
CA LEU A 51 -52.74 7.92 -6.37
C LEU A 51 -51.93 8.09 -5.08
N SER A 52 -52.60 8.42 -3.98
CA SER A 52 -51.92 8.56 -2.68
C SER A 52 -51.43 7.23 -2.11
N LYS A 53 -52.12 6.12 -2.34
CA LYS A 53 -51.71 4.77 -1.98
C LYS A 53 -50.52 4.32 -2.84
N GLU A 54 -50.54 4.60 -4.13
CA GLU A 54 -49.46 4.28 -5.03
C GLU A 54 -48.19 5.08 -4.72
N GLN A 55 -48.29 6.37 -4.40
CA GLN A 55 -47.18 7.18 -3.91
C GLN A 55 -46.58 6.67 -2.60
N ARG A 56 -47.41 6.26 -1.64
CA ARG A 56 -46.95 5.68 -0.36
C ARG A 56 -46.23 4.36 -0.58
N ALA A 57 -46.77 3.46 -1.40
CA ALA A 57 -46.15 2.18 -1.72
C ALA A 57 -44.77 2.39 -2.38
N ASN A 58 -44.67 3.37 -3.28
CA ASN A 58 -43.37 3.72 -3.93
C ASN A 58 -42.39 4.32 -2.92
N GLN A 59 -42.83 5.16 -1.98
CA GLN A 59 -41.94 5.69 -0.92
C GLN A 59 -41.47 4.57 0.03
N GLU A 60 -42.33 3.65 0.43
CA GLU A 60 -41.97 2.51 1.28
C GLU A 60 -40.97 1.57 0.59
N LEU A 61 -41.08 1.36 -0.73
CA LEU A 61 -40.15 0.58 -1.51
C LEU A 61 -38.76 1.27 -1.57
N LEU A 62 -38.74 2.59 -1.78
CA LEU A 62 -37.51 3.36 -1.81
C LEU A 62 -36.78 3.39 -0.44
N VAL A 63 -37.57 3.52 0.64
CA VAL A 63 -37.04 3.40 2.01
C VAL A 63 -36.48 2.00 2.25
N SER A 64 -37.15 0.95 1.75
CA SER A 64 -36.69 -0.43 1.86
C SER A 64 -35.42 -0.68 1.08
N ILE A 65 -35.25 -0.10 -0.11
CA ILE A 65 -34.00 -0.15 -0.86
C ILE A 65 -32.87 0.56 -0.10
N GLY A 66 -33.13 1.74 0.46
CA GLY A 66 -32.16 2.48 1.28
C GLY A 66 -31.77 1.73 2.56
N PHE A 67 -32.70 1.01 3.18
CA PHE A 67 -32.43 0.13 4.33
C PHE A 67 -31.65 -1.12 3.90
N ALA A 68 -32.05 -1.73 2.78
CA ALA A 68 -31.31 -2.85 2.19
C ALA A 68 -29.85 -2.49 1.90
N LEU A 69 -29.57 -1.32 1.31
CA LEU A 69 -28.22 -0.81 1.08
C LEU A 69 -27.37 -0.71 2.36
N ARG A 70 -27.97 -0.39 3.49
CA ARG A 70 -27.28 -0.33 4.79
C ARG A 70 -27.06 -1.70 5.43
N SER A 71 -27.89 -2.68 5.11
CA SER A 71 -27.90 -4.01 5.74
C SER A 71 -27.20 -5.07 4.89
N PHE A 72 -26.98 -4.85 3.61
CA PHE A 72 -26.28 -5.81 2.77
C PHE A 72 -24.77 -5.78 2.98
N THR A 73 -24.26 -6.88 3.50
CA THR A 73 -22.83 -7.17 3.60
C THR A 73 -22.24 -7.77 2.32
N ASN A 74 -23.09 -8.01 1.28
CA ASN A 74 -22.71 -8.67 0.04
C ASN A 74 -23.33 -7.97 -1.16
N LEU A 75 -22.48 -7.26 -1.94
CA LEU A 75 -22.87 -6.53 -3.13
C LEU A 75 -23.60 -7.43 -4.15
N ASN A 76 -23.15 -8.68 -4.35
CA ASN A 76 -23.74 -9.58 -5.36
C ASN A 76 -25.22 -9.82 -5.11
N ARG A 77 -25.63 -10.07 -3.86
CA ARG A 77 -27.05 -10.24 -3.49
C ARG A 77 -27.85 -8.97 -3.70
N PHE A 78 -27.25 -7.82 -3.47
CA PHE A 78 -27.89 -6.54 -3.76
C PHE A 78 -28.14 -6.36 -5.25
N LEU A 79 -27.13 -6.60 -6.09
CA LEU A 79 -27.24 -6.49 -7.55
C LEU A 79 -28.27 -7.44 -8.13
N GLU A 80 -28.42 -8.67 -7.58
CA GLU A 80 -29.49 -9.61 -7.96
C GLU A 80 -30.91 -9.06 -7.76
N LEU A 81 -31.10 -8.25 -6.72
CA LEU A 81 -32.41 -7.67 -6.40
C LEU A 81 -32.74 -6.42 -7.21
N VAL A 82 -31.76 -5.69 -7.70
CA VAL A 82 -31.96 -4.42 -8.41
C VAL A 82 -32.92 -4.56 -9.59
N PRO A 83 -32.79 -5.51 -10.54
CA PRO A 83 -33.74 -5.65 -11.65
C PRO A 83 -35.14 -6.03 -11.17
N VAL A 84 -35.25 -6.91 -10.18
CA VAL A 84 -36.53 -7.35 -9.62
C VAL A 84 -37.33 -6.19 -9.02
N VAL A 85 -36.63 -5.40 -8.18
CA VAL A 85 -37.22 -4.24 -7.50
C VAL A 85 -37.58 -3.15 -8.50
N THR A 86 -36.66 -2.89 -9.47
CA THR A 86 -36.89 -1.86 -10.49
C THR A 86 -38.11 -2.20 -11.37
N ALA A 87 -38.22 -3.44 -11.84
CA ALA A 87 -39.35 -3.87 -12.67
C ALA A 87 -40.67 -3.73 -11.90
N ARG A 88 -40.71 -4.09 -10.63
CA ARG A 88 -41.91 -3.94 -9.78
C ARG A 88 -42.27 -2.49 -9.48
N LEU A 89 -41.25 -1.65 -9.19
CA LEU A 89 -41.44 -0.24 -8.85
C LEU A 89 -42.06 0.56 -10.00
N VAL A 90 -41.73 0.18 -11.23
CA VAL A 90 -42.18 0.86 -12.45
C VAL A 90 -43.38 0.13 -13.11
N GLY A 91 -43.67 -1.10 -12.70
CA GLY A 91 -44.77 -1.91 -13.27
C GLY A 91 -44.45 -2.36 -14.70
N VAL A 92 -43.21 -2.77 -14.97
CA VAL A 92 -42.74 -3.22 -16.30
C VAL A 92 -42.45 -4.71 -16.31
N ASP A 93 -42.39 -5.27 -17.54
CA ASP A 93 -42.21 -6.72 -17.76
C ASP A 93 -40.77 -7.20 -17.46
N GLY A 94 -39.79 -6.29 -17.47
CA GLY A 94 -38.41 -6.68 -17.14
C GLY A 94 -37.46 -5.52 -16.93
N ALA A 95 -36.32 -5.87 -16.34
CA ALA A 95 -35.16 -4.99 -16.15
C ALA A 95 -33.86 -5.79 -16.32
N LEU A 96 -32.83 -5.12 -16.83
CA LEU A 96 -31.47 -5.66 -17.03
C LEU A 96 -30.48 -4.69 -16.43
N LEU A 97 -29.65 -5.20 -15.54
CA LEU A 97 -28.53 -4.48 -14.91
C LEU A 97 -27.21 -4.98 -15.52
N ILE A 98 -26.43 -4.05 -16.06
CA ILE A 98 -25.11 -4.30 -16.61
C ILE A 98 -24.09 -3.47 -15.78
N PRO A 99 -23.47 -4.04 -14.75
CA PRO A 99 -22.44 -3.33 -13.97
C PRO A 99 -21.10 -3.32 -14.70
N TYR A 100 -20.26 -2.32 -14.40
CA TYR A 100 -18.89 -2.19 -14.92
C TYR A 100 -17.88 -2.38 -13.79
N GLN A 101 -16.74 -2.97 -14.13
CA GLN A 101 -15.57 -3.05 -13.26
C GLN A 101 -14.92 -1.67 -13.07
N ALA A 102 -13.96 -1.57 -12.16
CA ALA A 102 -13.23 -0.33 -11.90
C ALA A 102 -12.48 0.21 -13.13
N ASP A 103 -12.05 -0.68 -14.02
CA ASP A 103 -11.35 -0.37 -15.28
C ASP A 103 -12.30 -0.02 -16.44
N GLY A 104 -13.63 0.02 -16.22
CA GLY A 104 -14.64 0.33 -17.21
C GLY A 104 -15.09 -0.87 -18.07
N ARG A 105 -14.56 -2.07 -17.86
CA ARG A 105 -14.99 -3.28 -18.55
C ARG A 105 -16.32 -3.78 -18.01
N LEU A 106 -17.05 -4.55 -18.84
CA LEU A 106 -18.27 -5.20 -18.41
C LEU A 106 -17.99 -6.20 -17.29
N TRP A 107 -18.78 -6.13 -16.22
CA TRP A 107 -18.70 -7.12 -15.15
C TRP A 107 -19.65 -8.28 -15.43
N THR A 108 -19.24 -9.15 -16.34
CA THR A 108 -20.06 -10.22 -16.92
C THR A 108 -20.62 -11.20 -15.88
N ASP A 109 -19.85 -11.49 -14.82
CA ASP A 109 -20.29 -12.39 -13.75
C ASP A 109 -21.38 -11.79 -12.85
N GLN A 110 -21.59 -10.48 -12.96
CA GLN A 110 -22.58 -9.73 -12.19
C GLN A 110 -23.73 -9.17 -13.05
N LEU A 111 -23.88 -9.67 -14.28
CA LEU A 111 -25.03 -9.36 -15.11
C LEU A 111 -26.30 -9.91 -14.47
N GLN A 112 -27.30 -9.04 -14.25
CA GLN A 112 -28.55 -9.42 -13.60
C GLN A 112 -29.72 -9.04 -14.49
N MET A 113 -30.61 -9.98 -14.70
CA MET A 113 -31.82 -9.74 -15.49
C MET A 113 -33.05 -10.35 -14.82
N GLN A 114 -34.11 -9.55 -14.73
CA GLN A 114 -35.45 -10.00 -14.40
C GLN A 114 -36.36 -9.76 -15.60
N SER A 115 -36.99 -10.79 -16.16
CA SER A 115 -37.88 -10.66 -17.28
C SER A 115 -38.91 -11.77 -17.26
N VAL A 116 -40.13 -11.46 -17.73
CA VAL A 116 -41.16 -12.44 -18.04
C VAL A 116 -40.77 -13.29 -19.26
N LEU A 117 -39.98 -12.71 -20.17
CA LEU A 117 -39.40 -13.41 -21.32
C LEU A 117 -38.02 -13.97 -20.93
N ARG A 118 -37.81 -15.27 -21.18
CA ARG A 118 -36.48 -15.88 -21.03
C ARG A 118 -35.58 -15.40 -22.18
N SER A 119 -34.78 -14.40 -21.94
CA SER A 119 -33.85 -13.84 -22.93
C SER A 119 -32.41 -14.28 -22.65
N GLU A 120 -32.14 -15.58 -22.64
CA GLU A 120 -30.78 -16.13 -22.62
C GLU A 120 -29.94 -15.61 -23.81
N THR A 121 -30.60 -15.40 -24.95
CA THR A 121 -29.97 -14.83 -26.16
C THR A 121 -29.47 -13.40 -25.94
N LEU A 122 -30.20 -12.55 -25.20
CA LEU A 122 -29.77 -11.19 -24.88
C LEU A 122 -28.58 -11.19 -23.93
N LEU A 123 -28.62 -12.00 -22.87
CA LEU A 123 -27.50 -12.11 -21.93
C LEU A 123 -26.24 -12.59 -22.63
N GLN A 124 -26.34 -13.63 -23.49
CA GLN A 124 -25.21 -14.09 -24.28
C GLN A 124 -24.72 -13.03 -25.26
N ALA A 125 -25.59 -12.28 -25.90
CA ALA A 125 -25.20 -11.20 -26.79
C ALA A 125 -24.47 -10.07 -26.03
N VAL A 126 -24.88 -9.74 -24.79
CA VAL A 126 -24.18 -8.77 -23.94
C VAL A 126 -22.81 -9.30 -23.49
N ILE A 127 -22.73 -10.57 -23.08
CA ILE A 127 -21.46 -11.21 -22.67
C ILE A 127 -20.46 -11.24 -23.84
N ASN A 128 -20.95 -11.55 -25.07
CA ASN A 128 -20.12 -11.61 -26.27
C ASN A 128 -19.84 -10.22 -26.88
N HIS A 129 -20.44 -9.17 -26.34
CA HIS A 129 -20.19 -7.80 -26.77
C HIS A 129 -18.86 -7.32 -26.21
N GLU A 130 -17.74 -7.77 -26.79
CA GLU A 130 -16.44 -7.16 -26.54
C GLU A 130 -16.38 -5.80 -27.27
N PRO A 131 -16.20 -4.68 -26.57
CA PRO A 131 -15.81 -3.45 -27.21
C PRO A 131 -14.45 -3.72 -27.88
N GLY A 132 -14.39 -3.56 -29.19
CA GLY A 132 -13.21 -3.93 -29.99
C GLY A 132 -11.91 -3.47 -29.38
N ARG A 133 -10.94 -4.36 -29.28
CA ARG A 133 -9.56 -4.19 -28.77
C ARG A 133 -8.73 -3.05 -29.40
N SER A 134 -9.31 -2.29 -30.32
CA SER A 134 -8.62 -1.29 -31.14
C SER A 134 -8.95 0.17 -30.82
N ALA A 135 -9.78 0.47 -29.84
CA ALA A 135 -10.00 1.84 -29.40
C ALA A 135 -9.28 2.05 -28.04
N GLY A 136 -8.08 2.57 -28.08
CA GLY A 136 -7.47 3.18 -26.89
C GLY A 136 -8.45 4.19 -26.31
N PHE A 137 -8.58 4.23 -24.98
CA PHE A 137 -9.29 5.21 -24.15
C PHE A 137 -10.30 6.11 -24.92
N GLY A 138 -11.22 5.50 -25.65
CA GLY A 138 -12.29 6.19 -26.36
C GLY A 138 -13.51 6.17 -25.46
N SER A 139 -14.00 7.32 -25.12
CA SER A 139 -15.12 7.73 -24.29
C SER A 139 -16.10 6.60 -23.91
N ASP A 140 -16.49 6.55 -22.62
CA ASP A 140 -17.58 5.72 -22.06
C ASP A 140 -18.84 5.70 -22.95
N ASP A 141 -19.02 6.74 -23.77
CA ASP A 141 -20.13 6.92 -24.71
C ASP A 141 -20.19 5.85 -25.82
N ALA A 142 -19.07 5.35 -26.32
CA ALA A 142 -19.06 4.35 -27.41
C ALA A 142 -19.55 2.98 -26.93
N LEU A 143 -19.15 2.57 -25.72
CA LEU A 143 -19.61 1.34 -25.08
C LEU A 143 -21.12 1.43 -24.81
N VAL A 144 -21.57 2.56 -24.26
CA VAL A 144 -22.98 2.82 -23.95
C VAL A 144 -23.83 2.74 -25.22
N LEU A 145 -23.43 3.43 -26.29
CA LEU A 145 -24.14 3.39 -27.58
C LEU A 145 -24.19 1.98 -28.18
N GLY A 146 -23.11 1.22 -28.05
CA GLY A 146 -23.06 -0.18 -28.49
C GLY A 146 -24.06 -1.05 -27.75
N LEU A 147 -24.07 -0.97 -26.40
CA LEU A 147 -24.98 -1.70 -25.54
C LEU A 147 -26.45 -1.27 -25.77
N ASP A 148 -26.73 0.03 -25.90
CA ASP A 148 -28.08 0.54 -26.16
C ASP A 148 -28.62 -0.01 -27.48
N ARG A 149 -27.81 -0.03 -28.55
CA ARG A 149 -28.20 -0.63 -29.84
C ARG A 149 -28.45 -2.13 -29.73
N LEU A 150 -27.60 -2.85 -29.02
CA LEU A 150 -27.70 -4.29 -28.85
C LEU A 150 -28.97 -4.63 -28.04
N VAL A 151 -29.25 -3.97 -26.94
CA VAL A 151 -30.44 -4.20 -26.13
C VAL A 151 -31.70 -3.85 -26.94
N GLN A 152 -31.70 -2.71 -27.64
CA GLN A 152 -32.82 -2.31 -28.51
C GLN A 152 -33.09 -3.29 -29.64
N SER A 153 -32.04 -3.86 -30.26
CA SER A 153 -32.21 -4.86 -31.34
C SER A 153 -32.88 -6.15 -30.88
N HIS A 154 -32.65 -6.56 -29.63
CA HIS A 154 -33.22 -7.77 -29.04
C HIS A 154 -34.60 -7.59 -28.43
N LEU A 155 -34.88 -6.39 -27.87
CA LEU A 155 -36.13 -6.10 -27.16
C LEU A 155 -37.13 -5.26 -28.00
N GLY A 156 -36.72 -4.80 -29.18
CA GLY A 156 -37.47 -3.82 -29.97
C GLY A 156 -37.26 -2.38 -29.49
N SER A 157 -37.60 -1.43 -30.36
CA SER A 157 -37.42 0.02 -30.04
C SER A 157 -38.50 0.63 -29.17
N ALA A 158 -39.66 0.02 -29.13
CA ALA A 158 -40.81 0.52 -28.38
C ALA A 158 -40.80 -0.04 -26.95
N GLY A 159 -40.80 0.82 -25.95
CA GLY A 159 -40.95 0.42 -24.54
C GLY A 159 -39.64 0.18 -23.74
N VAL A 160 -38.45 0.53 -24.27
CA VAL A 160 -37.21 0.45 -23.55
C VAL A 160 -36.78 1.83 -23.00
N PHE A 161 -36.46 1.90 -21.72
CA PHE A 161 -35.82 3.04 -21.10
C PHE A 161 -34.50 2.60 -20.46
N ALA A 162 -33.45 3.39 -20.63
CA ALA A 162 -32.10 3.10 -20.10
C ALA A 162 -31.56 4.29 -19.32
N THR A 163 -30.82 4.01 -18.26
CA THR A 163 -30.12 5.01 -17.47
C THR A 163 -28.76 4.50 -17.04
N SER A 164 -27.81 5.41 -16.86
CA SER A 164 -26.47 5.09 -16.38
C SER A 164 -26.42 5.03 -14.85
N LEU A 165 -25.67 4.09 -14.33
CA LEU A 165 -25.27 4.07 -12.93
C LEU A 165 -24.05 4.99 -12.78
N VAL A 166 -24.20 6.11 -12.09
CA VAL A 166 -23.12 7.08 -11.93
C VAL A 166 -22.80 7.26 -10.45
N ALA A 167 -21.50 7.16 -10.11
CA ALA A 167 -21.01 7.48 -8.78
C ALA A 167 -19.71 8.30 -8.91
N ARG A 168 -19.60 9.41 -8.18
CA ARG A 168 -18.44 10.32 -8.19
C ARG A 168 -18.01 10.76 -9.61
N GLY A 169 -18.95 10.96 -10.50
CA GLY A 169 -18.68 11.37 -11.88
C GLY A 169 -18.14 10.26 -12.80
N ARG A 170 -18.10 9.01 -12.32
CA ARG A 170 -17.71 7.84 -13.12
C ARG A 170 -18.93 6.96 -13.38
N GLN A 171 -19.00 6.40 -14.59
CA GLN A 171 -20.04 5.44 -14.93
C GLN A 171 -19.68 4.06 -14.37
N ARG A 172 -20.60 3.48 -13.60
CA ARG A 172 -20.44 2.19 -12.91
C ARG A 172 -21.31 1.08 -13.50
N GLY A 173 -22.06 1.39 -14.56
CA GLY A 173 -22.92 0.43 -15.24
C GLY A 173 -24.07 1.08 -15.96
N ARG A 174 -24.99 0.22 -16.44
CA ARG A 174 -26.20 0.62 -17.15
C ARG A 174 -27.41 -0.18 -16.64
N LEU A 175 -28.53 0.48 -16.44
CA LEU A 175 -29.81 -0.12 -16.04
C LEU A 175 -30.82 0.09 -17.14
N TYR A 176 -31.36 -0.99 -17.66
CA TYR A 176 -32.43 -1.03 -18.67
C TYR A 176 -33.72 -1.51 -18.01
N VAL A 177 -34.84 -0.87 -18.38
CA VAL A 177 -36.20 -1.34 -18.05
C VAL A 177 -36.97 -1.39 -19.35
N PHE A 178 -37.84 -2.41 -19.50
CA PHE A 178 -38.55 -2.63 -20.75
C PHE A 178 -39.92 -3.24 -20.56
N ASN A 179 -40.84 -2.89 -21.49
CA ASN A 179 -42.17 -3.45 -21.56
C ASN A 179 -42.35 -4.07 -22.95
N THR A 180 -42.70 -5.35 -23.00
CA THR A 180 -42.84 -6.14 -24.23
C THR A 180 -44.17 -5.87 -24.97
N SER A 181 -45.16 -5.35 -24.27
CA SER A 181 -46.49 -5.02 -24.86
C SER A 181 -46.49 -3.73 -25.68
N GLY A 182 -45.40 -2.94 -25.64
CA GLY A 182 -45.26 -1.69 -26.41
C GLY A 182 -46.25 -0.57 -26.03
N SER A 183 -47.13 -0.79 -25.06
CA SER A 183 -48.20 0.13 -24.69
C SER A 183 -47.89 1.09 -23.55
N LEU A 184 -46.70 0.95 -22.93
CA LEU A 184 -46.33 1.80 -21.78
C LEU A 184 -45.74 3.13 -22.24
N VAL A 185 -46.42 4.21 -21.83
CA VAL A 185 -45.88 5.57 -21.97
C VAL A 185 -45.03 5.89 -20.72
N TRP A 186 -43.72 6.13 -20.93
CA TRP A 186 -42.81 6.47 -19.85
C TRP A 186 -43.14 7.84 -19.23
N SER A 187 -43.72 7.83 -18.03
CA SER A 187 -43.97 9.03 -17.26
C SER A 187 -42.69 9.54 -16.61
N ASP A 188 -42.69 10.85 -16.25
CA ASP A 188 -41.55 11.44 -15.52
C ASP A 188 -41.36 10.78 -14.13
N ALA A 189 -42.42 10.27 -13.54
CA ALA A 189 -42.32 9.51 -12.29
C ALA A 189 -41.56 8.18 -12.48
N HIS A 190 -41.88 7.44 -13.55
CA HIS A 190 -41.18 6.21 -13.91
C HIS A 190 -39.68 6.48 -14.12
N ARG A 191 -39.32 7.50 -14.89
CA ARG A 191 -37.94 7.88 -15.19
C ARG A 191 -37.18 8.26 -13.92
N ARG A 192 -37.78 9.08 -13.04
CA ARG A 192 -37.17 9.45 -11.74
C ARG A 192 -36.94 8.25 -10.83
N ASN A 193 -37.88 7.32 -10.75
CA ASN A 193 -37.76 6.14 -9.92
C ASN A 193 -36.61 5.22 -10.40
N VAL A 194 -36.55 4.99 -11.72
CA VAL A 194 -35.45 4.18 -12.31
C VAL A 194 -34.11 4.87 -12.09
N GLN A 195 -34.02 6.19 -12.29
CA GLN A 195 -32.81 6.95 -12.05
C GLN A 195 -32.36 6.86 -10.60
N LEU A 196 -33.28 6.98 -9.64
CA LEU A 196 -32.94 6.87 -8.22
C LEU A 196 -32.40 5.48 -7.85
N VAL A 197 -32.98 4.40 -8.41
CA VAL A 197 -32.46 3.04 -8.21
C VAL A 197 -31.07 2.92 -8.84
N ALA A 198 -30.88 3.48 -10.02
CA ALA A 198 -29.56 3.47 -10.70
C ALA A 198 -28.51 4.24 -9.89
N ASP A 199 -28.83 5.42 -9.37
CA ASP A 199 -27.92 6.22 -8.54
C ASP A 199 -27.53 5.48 -7.26
N LEU A 200 -28.52 4.89 -6.56
CA LEU A 200 -28.26 4.08 -5.36
C LEU A 200 -27.40 2.86 -5.67
N THR A 201 -27.64 2.21 -6.82
CA THR A 201 -26.85 1.05 -7.26
C THR A 201 -25.41 1.46 -7.59
N GLY A 202 -25.23 2.59 -8.28
CA GLY A 202 -23.92 3.15 -8.57
C GLY A 202 -23.10 3.43 -7.30
N VAL A 203 -23.74 4.04 -6.29
CA VAL A 203 -23.10 4.28 -4.97
C VAL A 203 -22.75 2.98 -4.26
N ALA A 204 -23.60 1.95 -4.34
CA ALA A 204 -23.34 0.64 -3.73
C ALA A 204 -22.10 -0.03 -4.35
N ILE A 205 -21.98 -0.02 -5.69
CA ILE A 205 -20.84 -0.57 -6.41
C ILE A 205 -19.55 0.19 -6.03
N GLU A 206 -19.60 1.53 -6.02
CA GLU A 206 -18.47 2.37 -5.65
C GLU A 206 -17.97 2.11 -4.23
N ASN A 207 -18.90 2.03 -3.26
CA ASN A 207 -18.55 1.75 -1.88
C ASN A 207 -17.90 0.38 -1.70
N ASP A 208 -18.38 -0.66 -2.39
CA ASP A 208 -17.79 -2.00 -2.31
C ASP A 208 -16.37 -2.02 -2.90
N GLN A 209 -16.17 -1.36 -4.04
CA GLN A 209 -14.83 -1.22 -4.64
C GLN A 209 -13.87 -0.51 -3.70
N MET A 210 -14.28 0.61 -3.10
CA MET A 210 -13.44 1.33 -2.13
C MET A 210 -13.10 0.47 -0.90
N LEU A 211 -14.06 -0.31 -0.40
CA LEU A 211 -13.82 -1.22 0.72
C LEU A 211 -12.85 -2.35 0.36
N GLN A 212 -12.92 -2.87 -0.87
CA GLN A 212 -11.98 -3.90 -1.35
C GLN A 212 -10.58 -3.32 -1.53
N GLU A 213 -10.44 -2.14 -2.10
CA GLU A 213 -9.16 -1.42 -2.21
C GLU A 213 -8.54 -1.14 -0.84
N ALA A 214 -9.33 -0.62 0.11
CA ALA A 214 -8.87 -0.37 1.46
C ALA A 214 -8.38 -1.64 2.17
N ARG A 215 -9.10 -2.76 2.03
CA ARG A 215 -8.68 -4.06 2.59
C ARG A 215 -7.41 -4.60 1.94
N LEU A 216 -7.21 -4.36 0.64
CA LEU A 216 -5.98 -4.74 -0.06
C LEU A 216 -4.80 -3.93 0.44
N HIS A 217 -4.96 -2.61 0.58
CA HIS A 217 -3.94 -1.73 1.16
C HIS A 217 -3.58 -2.14 2.58
N GLU A 218 -4.57 -2.38 3.44
CA GLU A 218 -4.33 -2.83 4.83
C GLU A 218 -3.54 -4.15 4.89
N ARG A 219 -3.84 -5.09 3.99
CA ARG A 219 -3.09 -6.36 3.91
C ARG A 219 -1.65 -6.14 3.44
N MET A 220 -1.45 -5.29 2.44
CA MET A 220 -0.11 -4.94 1.95
C MET A 220 0.71 -4.25 3.05
N ASP A 221 0.14 -3.26 3.73
CA ASP A 221 0.80 -2.55 4.84
C ASP A 221 1.19 -3.50 5.97
N ARG A 222 0.31 -4.46 6.29
CA ARG A 222 0.62 -5.48 7.31
C ARG A 222 1.78 -6.40 6.89
N GLN A 223 1.84 -6.81 5.61
CA GLN A 223 2.96 -7.62 5.11
C GLN A 223 4.26 -6.84 5.12
N LEU A 224 4.24 -5.56 4.75
CA LEU A 224 5.40 -4.67 4.82
C LEU A 224 5.88 -4.48 6.25
N SER A 225 4.97 -4.31 7.22
CA SER A 225 5.32 -4.20 8.65
C SER A 225 6.01 -5.46 9.17
N ILE A 226 5.53 -6.64 8.78
CA ILE A 226 6.18 -7.92 9.14
C ILE A 226 7.60 -7.98 8.53
N GLY A 227 7.75 -7.58 7.28
CA GLY A 227 9.06 -7.51 6.62
C GLY A 227 10.03 -6.57 7.34
N ALA A 228 9.55 -5.41 7.78
CA ALA A 228 10.31 -4.45 8.56
C ALA A 228 10.74 -5.00 9.93
N GLU A 229 9.86 -5.70 10.63
CA GLU A 229 10.19 -6.36 11.90
C GLU A 229 11.30 -7.41 11.73
N ILE A 230 11.21 -8.23 10.67
CA ILE A 230 12.24 -9.24 10.36
C ILE A 230 13.57 -8.55 10.05
N GLN A 231 13.57 -7.47 9.24
CA GLN A 231 14.77 -6.73 8.91
C GLN A 231 15.41 -6.10 10.16
N ALA A 232 14.60 -5.48 11.02
CA ALA A 232 15.07 -4.89 12.27
C ALA A 232 15.78 -5.92 13.16
N GLN A 233 15.29 -7.18 13.20
CA GLN A 233 15.94 -8.27 13.94
C GLN A 233 17.28 -8.72 13.31
N LEU A 234 17.54 -8.40 12.06
CA LEU A 234 18.83 -8.69 11.41
C LEU A 234 19.90 -7.65 11.73
N LEU A 235 19.53 -6.41 12.02
CA LEU A 235 20.46 -5.41 12.53
C LEU A 235 20.81 -5.73 13.99
N PRO A 236 22.00 -5.33 14.48
CA PRO A 236 22.39 -5.56 15.86
C PRO A 236 21.49 -4.78 16.85
N ASP A 237 20.73 -5.49 17.66
CA ASP A 237 19.92 -4.87 18.75
C ASP A 237 20.76 -4.16 19.79
N HIS A 238 21.98 -4.67 20.01
CA HIS A 238 22.91 -4.15 21.02
C HIS A 238 24.34 -4.12 20.45
N CYS A 239 25.04 -3.06 20.78
CA CYS A 239 26.46 -3.00 20.48
C CYS A 239 27.22 -4.03 21.33
N PRO A 240 28.19 -4.77 20.74
CA PRO A 240 28.99 -5.71 21.50
C PRO A 240 29.91 -5.00 22.50
N VAL A 241 30.24 -5.70 23.57
CA VAL A 241 31.30 -5.24 24.48
C VAL A 241 32.66 -5.61 23.86
N ILE A 242 33.44 -4.58 23.54
CA ILE A 242 34.80 -4.72 23.00
C ILE A 242 35.75 -4.05 24.00
N GLU A 243 36.85 -4.74 24.33
CA GLU A 243 37.81 -4.23 25.30
C GLU A 243 38.42 -2.89 24.82
N GLY A 244 38.43 -1.91 25.71
CA GLY A 244 39.05 -0.60 25.45
C GLY A 244 38.22 0.39 24.64
N VAL A 245 37.02 0.03 24.19
CA VAL A 245 36.16 0.95 23.45
C VAL A 245 34.73 0.97 24.00
N GLU A 246 34.02 2.04 23.69
CA GLU A 246 32.57 2.17 23.85
C GLU A 246 31.95 2.29 22.46
N LEU A 247 30.86 1.55 22.25
CA LEU A 247 30.11 1.57 21.01
C LEU A 247 28.69 2.05 21.26
N ALA A 248 28.17 2.84 20.32
CA ALA A 248 26.76 3.17 20.23
C ALA A 248 26.35 3.20 18.75
N ALA A 249 25.19 2.67 18.45
CA ALA A 249 24.67 2.62 17.07
C ALA A 249 23.17 2.92 17.07
N ARG A 250 22.70 3.57 16.01
CA ARG A 250 21.29 3.81 15.77
C ARG A 250 21.06 3.94 14.27
N CYS A 251 20.05 3.25 13.77
CA CYS A 251 19.44 3.48 12.49
C CYS A 251 18.05 4.11 12.67
N ARG A 252 17.73 5.08 11.86
CA ARG A 252 16.41 5.70 11.77
C ARG A 252 15.90 5.53 10.35
N PRO A 253 15.06 4.54 10.13
CA PRO A 253 14.56 4.26 8.80
C PRO A 253 13.62 5.37 8.32
N ALA A 254 13.69 5.70 7.03
CA ALA A 254 12.78 6.61 6.35
C ALA A 254 11.49 5.90 5.91
N PHE A 255 11.60 4.62 5.58
CA PHE A 255 10.51 3.74 5.16
C PHE A 255 10.37 2.57 6.14
N GLN A 256 9.33 1.74 5.94
CA GLN A 256 9.14 0.55 6.75
C GLN A 256 10.32 -0.43 6.62
N VAL A 257 10.90 -0.55 5.43
CA VAL A 257 12.07 -1.39 5.12
C VAL A 257 13.14 -0.50 4.52
N GLY A 258 14.38 -0.58 5.01
CA GLY A 258 15.50 0.28 4.63
C GLY A 258 16.61 -0.43 3.86
N GLY A 259 17.48 0.38 3.21
CA GLY A 259 18.70 -0.05 2.54
C GLY A 259 19.93 -0.05 3.42
N ASP A 260 19.91 0.75 4.51
CA ASP A 260 21.04 0.91 5.42
C ASP A 260 21.40 -0.39 6.15
N TYR A 261 22.70 -0.62 6.25
CA TYR A 261 23.26 -1.76 6.95
C TYR A 261 24.42 -1.35 7.83
N TYR A 262 24.43 -1.78 9.09
CA TYR A 262 25.61 -1.80 9.94
C TYR A 262 25.69 -3.11 10.72
N ASP A 263 26.91 -3.55 11.03
CA ASP A 263 27.12 -4.80 11.76
C ASP A 263 28.43 -4.77 12.56
N PHE A 264 28.45 -5.62 13.61
CA PHE A 264 29.60 -5.89 14.46
C PHE A 264 29.87 -7.38 14.44
N ILE A 265 30.90 -7.82 13.71
CA ILE A 265 31.15 -9.23 13.44
C ILE A 265 32.47 -9.65 14.09
N PRO A 266 32.48 -10.63 15.01
CA PRO A 266 33.73 -11.15 15.54
C PRO A 266 34.45 -11.96 14.46
N THR A 267 35.71 -11.62 14.14
CA THR A 267 36.47 -12.30 13.09
C THR A 267 36.92 -13.72 13.48
N ARG A 268 36.85 -14.09 14.75
CA ARG A 268 37.14 -15.44 15.25
C ARG A 268 36.10 -15.82 16.31
N PRO A 269 34.97 -16.39 15.90
CA PRO A 269 33.89 -16.78 16.82
C PRO A 269 34.30 -17.93 17.77
N GLU A 270 35.37 -18.65 17.46
CA GLU A 270 35.91 -19.76 18.29
C GLU A 270 36.40 -19.28 19.67
N LEU A 271 36.68 -18.00 19.85
CA LEU A 271 37.00 -17.38 21.14
C LEU A 271 35.71 -17.15 21.92
N ILE A 272 34.95 -18.23 22.20
CA ILE A 272 33.71 -18.17 23.00
C ILE A 272 34.05 -17.88 24.47
N GLY A 273 33.28 -16.99 25.11
CA GLY A 273 33.40 -16.64 26.51
C GLY A 273 34.23 -15.36 26.79
N ARG A 274 34.82 -15.25 27.99
CA ARG A 274 35.54 -14.03 28.49
C ARG A 274 36.66 -13.50 27.60
N ARG A 275 37.11 -14.26 26.57
CA ARG A 275 38.12 -13.83 25.61
C ARG A 275 37.57 -13.20 24.32
N ARG A 276 36.26 -13.26 24.11
CA ARG A 276 35.61 -12.71 22.90
C ARG A 276 35.80 -11.19 22.79
N GLU A 277 35.76 -10.49 23.92
CA GLU A 277 35.94 -9.04 24.00
C GLU A 277 37.34 -8.59 23.56
N ARG A 278 38.35 -9.46 23.63
CA ARG A 278 39.75 -9.23 23.22
C ARG A 278 40.04 -9.70 21.80
N GLY A 279 39.07 -10.31 21.14
CA GLY A 279 39.21 -10.73 19.74
C GLY A 279 39.15 -9.54 18.79
N ARG A 280 39.49 -9.77 17.53
CA ARG A 280 39.27 -8.79 16.46
C ARG A 280 37.79 -8.71 16.14
N TRP A 281 37.37 -7.50 15.81
CA TRP A 281 35.98 -7.20 15.42
C TRP A 281 35.95 -6.45 14.12
N SER A 282 35.11 -6.91 13.19
CA SER A 282 34.75 -6.14 12.02
C SER A 282 33.60 -5.20 12.35
N LEU A 283 33.76 -3.94 11.95
CA LEU A 283 32.71 -2.92 12.01
C LEU A 283 32.41 -2.52 10.56
N VAL A 284 31.16 -2.59 10.20
CA VAL A 284 30.69 -2.41 8.84
C VAL A 284 29.58 -1.37 8.82
N MET A 285 29.60 -0.55 7.78
CA MET A 285 28.47 0.30 7.41
C MET A 285 28.34 0.32 5.89
N GLY A 286 27.12 0.21 5.40
CA GLY A 286 26.83 0.24 3.97
C GLY A 286 25.42 0.68 3.70
N ASP A 287 25.18 1.02 2.45
CA ASP A 287 23.86 1.40 1.96
C ASP A 287 23.62 0.77 0.58
N VAL A 288 22.44 0.21 0.40
CA VAL A 288 21.97 -0.43 -0.83
C VAL A 288 21.16 0.57 -1.64
N MET A 289 21.58 0.86 -2.85
CA MET A 289 20.86 1.74 -3.77
C MET A 289 19.36 1.44 -3.82
N GLY A 290 18.54 2.47 -3.52
CA GLY A 290 17.08 2.42 -3.60
C GLY A 290 16.43 2.25 -2.24
N LYS A 291 15.10 2.13 -2.22
CA LYS A 291 14.29 2.20 -0.99
C LYS A 291 13.30 1.06 -0.90
N GLY A 292 12.86 0.77 0.31
CA GLY A 292 11.80 -0.21 0.56
C GLY A 292 12.25 -1.66 0.40
N VAL A 293 11.30 -2.55 0.17
CA VAL A 293 11.51 -4.01 0.17
C VAL A 293 12.66 -4.49 -0.71
N PRO A 294 12.83 -4.01 -1.97
CA PRO A 294 13.93 -4.51 -2.80
C PRO A 294 15.32 -4.19 -2.23
N ALA A 295 15.49 -3.00 -1.65
CA ALA A 295 16.77 -2.64 -1.01
C ALA A 295 17.02 -3.48 0.24
N GLY A 296 16.00 -3.69 1.08
CA GLY A 296 16.10 -4.52 2.28
C GLY A 296 16.40 -5.99 2.01
N LEU A 297 15.87 -6.56 0.92
CA LEU A 297 16.20 -7.94 0.52
C LEU A 297 17.66 -8.07 0.09
N LEU A 298 18.18 -7.15 -0.73
CA LEU A 298 19.58 -7.11 -1.14
C LEU A 298 20.49 -6.89 0.07
N MET A 299 20.13 -6.00 1.00
CA MET A 299 20.86 -5.80 2.25
C MET A 299 20.96 -7.11 3.05
N THR A 300 19.85 -7.85 3.18
CA THR A 300 19.83 -9.13 3.89
C THR A 300 20.74 -10.17 3.25
N MET A 301 20.74 -10.25 1.92
CA MET A 301 21.64 -11.11 1.14
C MET A 301 23.10 -10.74 1.38
N LEU A 302 23.45 -9.46 1.21
CA LEU A 302 24.81 -8.95 1.41
C LEU A 302 25.31 -9.18 2.84
N ARG A 303 24.45 -8.97 3.84
CA ARG A 303 24.77 -9.29 5.24
C ARG A 303 25.17 -10.75 5.42
N GLY A 304 24.42 -11.67 4.80
CA GLY A 304 24.73 -13.10 4.85
C GLY A 304 26.10 -13.43 4.24
N MET A 305 26.35 -12.92 3.04
CA MET A 305 27.63 -13.08 2.32
C MET A 305 28.80 -12.48 3.10
N LEU A 306 28.66 -11.24 3.56
CA LEU A 306 29.72 -10.56 4.30
C LEU A 306 30.05 -11.27 5.61
N ARG A 307 29.08 -11.73 6.36
CA ARG A 307 29.31 -12.49 7.60
C ARG A 307 30.08 -13.80 7.35
N ALA A 308 29.83 -14.45 6.21
CA ALA A 308 30.58 -15.64 5.80
C ALA A 308 32.03 -15.28 5.44
N GLU A 309 32.23 -14.20 4.66
CA GLU A 309 33.56 -13.74 4.26
C GLU A 309 34.41 -13.29 5.44
N VAL A 310 33.86 -12.61 6.41
CA VAL A 310 34.58 -12.19 7.64
C VAL A 310 35.20 -13.38 8.39
N LEU A 311 34.57 -14.56 8.34
CA LEU A 311 35.11 -15.76 8.99
C LEU A 311 36.36 -16.28 8.33
N SER A 312 36.65 -15.94 7.07
CA SER A 312 37.88 -16.32 6.39
C SER A 312 39.13 -15.66 6.98
N GLY A 313 38.93 -14.53 7.71
CA GLY A 313 40.03 -13.75 8.32
C GLY A 313 40.90 -13.02 7.33
N LEU A 314 40.46 -12.85 6.08
CA LEU A 314 41.12 -12.12 5.02
C LEU A 314 41.25 -10.63 5.35
N PRO A 315 42.18 -9.90 4.70
CA PRO A 315 42.32 -8.45 4.86
C PRO A 315 41.12 -7.72 4.23
N PRO A 316 40.84 -6.45 4.64
CA PRO A 316 39.66 -5.69 4.23
C PRO A 316 39.42 -5.57 2.73
N ASP A 317 40.50 -5.35 1.94
CA ASP A 317 40.43 -5.26 0.48
C ASP A 317 39.93 -6.56 -0.17
N ARG A 318 40.42 -7.70 0.34
CA ARG A 318 40.04 -9.02 -0.19
C ARG A 318 38.61 -9.35 0.17
N ILE A 319 38.17 -9.01 1.39
CA ILE A 319 36.74 -9.19 1.80
C ILE A 319 35.81 -8.40 0.87
N LEU A 320 36.13 -7.14 0.55
CA LEU A 320 35.33 -6.36 -0.37
C LEU A 320 35.37 -6.90 -1.80
N HIS A 321 36.57 -7.36 -2.25
CA HIS A 321 36.68 -7.98 -3.55
C HIS A 321 35.84 -9.25 -3.68
N ASP A 322 35.94 -10.15 -2.71
CA ASP A 322 35.22 -11.42 -2.73
C ASP A 322 33.69 -11.18 -2.60
N LEU A 323 33.28 -10.23 -1.75
CA LEU A 323 31.88 -9.80 -1.65
C LEU A 323 31.35 -9.24 -2.97
N ASN A 324 32.14 -8.42 -3.68
CA ASN A 324 31.77 -7.91 -5.00
C ASN A 324 31.57 -9.06 -6.01
N GLN A 325 32.46 -10.03 -6.04
CA GLN A 325 32.34 -11.20 -6.92
C GLN A 325 31.07 -12.01 -6.63
N LEU A 326 30.78 -12.25 -5.36
CA LEU A 326 29.61 -13.02 -4.94
C LEU A 326 28.29 -12.32 -5.27
N ALA A 327 28.24 -10.99 -5.10
CA ALA A 327 27.01 -10.23 -5.25
C ALA A 327 26.78 -9.64 -6.66
N LEU A 328 27.80 -9.68 -7.53
CA LEU A 328 27.80 -8.96 -8.81
C LEU A 328 26.63 -9.35 -9.72
N GLU A 329 26.32 -10.64 -9.84
CA GLU A 329 25.26 -11.12 -10.72
C GLU A 329 23.88 -10.60 -10.25
N ASP A 330 23.56 -10.77 -8.97
CA ASP A 330 22.30 -10.35 -8.38
C ASP A 330 22.10 -8.83 -8.42
N LEU A 331 23.17 -8.07 -8.13
CA LEU A 331 23.15 -6.61 -8.18
C LEU A 331 23.01 -6.10 -9.61
N SER A 332 23.70 -6.71 -10.58
CA SER A 332 23.62 -6.35 -11.99
C SER A 332 22.23 -6.62 -12.58
N GLN A 333 21.61 -7.77 -12.26
CA GLN A 333 20.26 -8.12 -12.70
C GLN A 333 19.22 -7.17 -12.13
N SER A 334 19.39 -6.75 -10.88
CA SER A 334 18.50 -5.79 -10.22
C SER A 334 18.76 -4.32 -10.58
N HIS A 335 19.82 -4.02 -11.36
CA HIS A 335 20.29 -2.68 -11.72
C HIS A 335 20.57 -1.83 -10.47
N ARG A 336 21.19 -2.44 -9.46
CA ARG A 336 21.51 -1.80 -8.18
C ARG A 336 22.98 -2.00 -7.84
N PHE A 337 23.47 -1.13 -6.99
CA PHE A 337 24.80 -1.20 -6.42
C PHE A 337 24.77 -0.90 -4.93
N VAL A 338 25.89 -1.13 -4.27
CA VAL A 338 25.99 -0.96 -2.83
C VAL A 338 27.25 -0.17 -2.50
N THR A 339 27.11 0.79 -1.59
CA THR A 339 28.25 1.43 -0.93
C THR A 339 28.54 0.70 0.37
N LEU A 340 29.82 0.41 0.66
CA LEU A 340 30.18 -0.30 1.88
C LEU A 340 31.54 0.16 2.42
N PHE A 341 31.56 0.53 3.69
CA PHE A 341 32.80 0.71 4.42
C PHE A 341 33.01 -0.47 5.37
N TYR A 342 34.10 -1.19 5.17
CA TYR A 342 34.50 -2.33 6.00
C TYR A 342 35.74 -2.00 6.82
N SER A 343 35.74 -2.27 8.11
CA SER A 343 36.89 -2.10 8.97
C SER A 343 37.08 -3.28 9.93
N ASP A 344 38.33 -3.58 10.26
CA ASP A 344 38.80 -4.64 11.15
C ASP A 344 39.60 -4.03 12.29
N PHE A 345 39.06 -4.07 13.52
CA PHE A 345 39.65 -3.50 14.74
C PHE A 345 40.24 -4.57 15.63
N ASP A 346 41.55 -4.41 15.97
CA ASP A 346 42.23 -5.23 16.97
C ASP A 346 42.32 -4.45 18.31
N PRO A 347 41.57 -4.81 19.35
CA PRO A 347 41.59 -4.12 20.65
C PRO A 347 42.95 -4.12 21.34
N ARG A 348 43.78 -5.15 21.12
CA ARG A 348 45.07 -5.29 21.77
C ARG A 348 46.10 -4.31 21.25
N THR A 349 46.07 -4.00 19.95
CA THR A 349 46.98 -3.07 19.29
C THR A 349 46.32 -1.73 19.01
N ARG A 350 45.00 -1.62 19.20
CA ARG A 350 44.15 -0.48 18.84
C ARG A 350 44.25 -0.11 17.36
N ARG A 351 44.72 -1.06 16.52
CA ARG A 351 44.86 -0.88 15.08
C ARG A 351 43.51 -1.12 14.40
N LEU A 352 43.07 -0.17 13.62
CA LEU A 352 41.97 -0.26 12.70
C LEU A 352 42.50 -0.36 11.28
N ARG A 353 42.20 -1.43 10.56
CA ARG A 353 42.41 -1.57 9.11
C ARG A 353 41.09 -1.43 8.42
N PHE A 354 41.06 -0.85 7.24
CA PHE A 354 39.80 -0.62 6.54
C PHE A 354 39.97 -0.62 5.03
N ALA A 355 38.88 -0.84 4.32
CA ALA A 355 38.69 -0.64 2.90
C ALA A 355 37.34 0.01 2.64
N ASN A 356 37.24 0.77 1.57
CA ASN A 356 36.05 1.54 1.23
C ASN A 356 35.55 1.20 -0.17
N ALA A 357 34.30 0.80 -0.30
CA ALA A 357 33.59 0.62 -1.57
C ALA A 357 32.69 1.83 -1.83
N ALA A 358 33.29 2.98 -2.05
CA ALA A 358 32.66 4.26 -2.36
C ALA A 358 31.55 4.70 -1.35
N HIS A 359 31.65 4.25 -0.10
CA HIS A 359 30.78 4.69 0.99
C HIS A 359 31.29 6.00 1.59
N ASN A 360 30.41 6.73 2.28
CA ASN A 360 30.76 7.95 3.02
C ASN A 360 31.94 7.67 3.97
N PRO A 361 33.10 8.31 3.80
CA PRO A 361 34.25 8.05 4.64
C PRO A 361 33.96 8.37 6.11
N PRO A 362 34.18 7.43 7.05
CA PRO A 362 34.00 7.70 8.48
C PRO A 362 34.85 8.88 8.97
N LEU A 363 34.31 9.65 9.89
CA LEU A 363 34.96 10.78 10.51
C LEU A 363 35.68 10.34 11.78
N ILE A 364 36.96 10.69 11.92
CA ILE A 364 37.71 10.43 13.14
C ILE A 364 38.05 11.74 13.84
N TRP A 365 37.58 11.90 15.08
CA TRP A 365 38.05 12.91 16.00
C TRP A 365 39.31 12.44 16.71
N ARG A 366 40.42 13.16 16.56
CA ARG A 366 41.65 12.94 17.26
C ARG A 366 41.69 13.76 18.54
N ALA A 367 41.58 13.09 19.68
CA ALA A 367 41.44 13.76 20.97
C ALA A 367 42.65 14.63 21.35
N GLN A 368 43.86 14.15 21.08
CA GLN A 368 45.09 14.90 21.38
C GLN A 368 45.27 16.11 20.45
N GLN A 369 44.96 15.97 19.18
CA GLN A 369 45.12 17.02 18.16
C GLN A 369 43.93 17.96 18.08
N ARG A 370 42.78 17.56 18.67
CA ARG A 370 41.50 18.27 18.61
C ARG A 370 41.04 18.61 17.19
N CYS A 371 41.25 17.70 16.26
CA CYS A 371 40.84 17.85 14.88
C CYS A 371 40.09 16.63 14.37
N ILE A 372 39.30 16.84 13.31
CA ILE A 372 38.62 15.77 12.61
C ILE A 372 39.29 15.52 11.26
N SER A 373 39.45 14.25 10.92
CA SER A 373 39.89 13.79 9.60
C SER A 373 38.96 12.67 9.10
N ARG A 374 39.06 12.37 7.79
CA ARG A 374 38.33 11.27 7.18
C ARG A 374 39.21 10.03 7.11
N LEU A 375 38.58 8.86 7.30
CA LEU A 375 39.20 7.58 7.00
C LEU A 375 38.71 7.12 5.64
N ASP A 376 39.58 7.16 4.64
CA ASP A 376 39.23 6.80 3.28
C ASP A 376 40.31 5.92 2.62
N ALA A 377 39.85 5.10 1.66
CA ALA A 377 40.67 4.27 0.81
C ALA A 377 40.00 4.18 -0.57
N PRO A 378 40.79 4.12 -1.66
CA PRO A 378 40.23 4.02 -2.99
C PRO A 378 39.46 2.70 -3.19
N GLY A 379 38.30 2.76 -3.82
CA GLY A 379 37.48 1.59 -4.17
C GLY A 379 36.23 1.99 -4.90
N LEU A 380 35.69 1.05 -5.67
CA LEU A 380 34.45 1.20 -6.44
C LEU A 380 33.26 0.62 -5.70
N LEU A 381 32.07 1.04 -6.11
CA LEU A 381 30.80 0.47 -5.65
C LEU A 381 30.78 -1.04 -5.85
N ILE A 382 30.19 -1.77 -4.91
CA ILE A 382 29.95 -3.21 -5.04
C ILE A 382 28.80 -3.41 -6.05
N GLY A 383 28.98 -4.34 -6.99
CA GLY A 383 28.00 -4.66 -8.03
C GLY A 383 28.14 -3.83 -9.31
N LEU A 384 29.15 -2.94 -9.41
CA LEU A 384 29.32 -2.09 -10.58
C LEU A 384 30.13 -2.79 -11.69
N GLN A 385 31.23 -3.44 -11.36
CA GLN A 385 32.10 -4.15 -12.33
C GLN A 385 32.79 -5.35 -11.70
N PRO A 386 33.11 -6.39 -12.49
CA PRO A 386 33.65 -7.64 -11.97
C PRO A 386 35.08 -7.49 -11.38
N GLU A 387 35.92 -6.67 -11.98
CA GLU A 387 37.33 -6.51 -11.58
C GLU A 387 37.55 -5.26 -10.71
N ALA A 388 36.59 -5.00 -9.76
CA ALA A 388 36.75 -3.89 -8.84
C ALA A 388 37.93 -4.13 -7.88
N GLU A 389 38.84 -3.17 -7.81
CA GLU A 389 39.96 -3.16 -6.89
C GLU A 389 39.64 -2.25 -5.69
N TYR A 390 40.09 -2.68 -4.52
CA TYR A 390 39.88 -1.94 -3.26
C TYR A 390 41.21 -1.69 -2.59
N GLY A 391 41.49 -0.44 -2.24
CA GLY A 391 42.67 -0.07 -1.47
C GLY A 391 42.45 -0.35 0.03
N THR A 392 43.56 -0.49 0.76
CA THR A 392 43.59 -0.69 2.21
C THR A 392 44.16 0.53 2.91
N GLY A 393 43.44 1.01 3.94
CA GLY A 393 43.94 1.98 4.88
C GLY A 393 44.19 1.37 6.26
N SER A 394 45.04 1.99 7.08
CA SER A 394 45.14 1.62 8.48
C SER A 394 45.49 2.81 9.36
N THR A 395 45.00 2.78 10.59
CA THR A 395 45.29 3.79 11.60
C THR A 395 45.36 3.15 13.00
N VAL A 396 46.04 3.77 13.93
CA VAL A 396 46.02 3.39 15.34
C VAL A 396 45.11 4.39 16.04
N LEU A 397 44.15 3.87 16.82
CA LEU A 397 43.25 4.68 17.62
C LEU A 397 43.89 4.95 19.01
N GLU A 398 43.87 6.18 19.44
CA GLU A 398 44.44 6.60 20.73
C GLU A 398 43.33 6.80 21.78
N PRO A 399 43.63 6.78 23.09
CA PRO A 399 42.66 7.05 24.13
C PRO A 399 41.98 8.41 23.92
N GLY A 400 40.62 8.40 24.00
CA GLY A 400 39.80 9.56 23.72
C GLY A 400 39.43 9.80 22.27
N ASP A 401 40.05 9.10 21.30
CA ASP A 401 39.63 9.19 19.90
C ASP A 401 38.18 8.70 19.71
N VAL A 402 37.47 9.35 18.80
CA VAL A 402 36.09 9.00 18.44
C VAL A 402 36.00 8.80 16.95
N LEU A 403 35.45 7.66 16.53
CA LEU A 403 35.16 7.33 15.13
C LEU A 403 33.66 7.33 14.92
N LEU A 404 33.19 8.07 13.91
CA LEU A 404 31.80 8.14 13.47
C LEU A 404 31.66 7.54 12.06
N TYR A 405 30.95 6.45 11.97
CA TYR A 405 30.41 5.93 10.69
C TYR A 405 29.02 6.53 10.48
N TYR A 406 28.66 6.84 9.25
CA TYR A 406 27.36 7.44 8.93
C TYR A 406 26.98 7.17 7.47
N THR A 407 25.68 7.11 7.19
CA THR A 407 25.12 6.99 5.84
C THR A 407 24.75 8.37 5.28
N ASP A 408 24.54 8.44 3.98
CA ASP A 408 24.21 9.70 3.28
C ASP A 408 22.87 10.30 3.71
N GLY A 409 21.90 9.47 4.15
CA GLY A 409 20.64 9.97 4.71
C GLY A 409 20.82 10.91 5.92
N VAL A 410 21.99 10.90 6.58
CA VAL A 410 22.33 11.90 7.59
C VAL A 410 22.70 13.24 6.94
N THR A 411 23.59 13.23 5.95
CA THR A 411 24.11 14.44 5.30
C THR A 411 23.16 15.02 4.27
N GLU A 412 22.31 14.18 3.67
CA GLU A 412 21.33 14.57 2.68
C GLU A 412 19.96 14.96 3.30
N ALA A 413 19.79 14.77 4.62
CA ALA A 413 18.55 15.12 5.32
C ALA A 413 18.10 16.56 5.01
N PRO A 414 16.85 16.77 4.54
CA PRO A 414 16.36 18.08 4.16
C PRO A 414 15.99 18.92 5.38
N GLY A 415 16.46 20.16 5.41
CA GLY A 415 16.10 21.14 6.42
C GLY A 415 14.77 21.85 6.14
N LEU A 416 14.31 22.65 7.09
CA LEU A 416 13.07 23.44 6.99
C LEU A 416 13.10 24.43 5.82
N THR A 417 14.26 24.91 5.42
CA THR A 417 14.48 25.86 4.33
C THR A 417 14.82 25.21 3.01
N GLY A 418 14.85 23.87 2.93
CA GLY A 418 15.17 23.11 1.73
C GLY A 418 16.67 22.89 1.50
N ASP A 419 17.53 23.36 2.41
CA ASP A 419 18.96 23.05 2.41
C ASP A 419 19.19 21.63 2.99
N ARG A 420 20.34 21.02 2.68
CA ARG A 420 20.74 19.71 3.25
C ARG A 420 21.49 19.91 4.57
N PHE A 421 21.46 18.88 5.43
CA PHE A 421 22.24 18.90 6.67
C PHE A 421 23.73 19.07 6.42
N ASP A 422 24.24 18.46 5.39
CA ASP A 422 25.61 18.42 4.87
C ASP A 422 26.68 17.87 5.82
N GLU A 423 27.81 17.44 5.25
CA GLU A 423 28.94 16.91 6.02
C GLU A 423 29.61 17.98 6.88
N ALA A 424 29.63 19.24 6.43
CA ALA A 424 30.27 20.31 7.20
C ALA A 424 29.53 20.59 8.51
N ARG A 425 28.17 20.50 8.50
CA ARG A 425 27.38 20.55 9.75
C ARG A 425 27.62 19.33 10.63
N LEU A 426 27.69 18.13 10.03
CA LEU A 426 27.99 16.89 10.76
C LEU A 426 29.33 17.01 11.49
N ILE A 427 30.39 17.46 10.81
CA ILE A 427 31.73 17.68 11.38
C ILE A 427 31.67 18.65 12.55
N ARG A 428 31.04 19.83 12.40
CA ARG A 428 30.92 20.81 13.50
C ARG A 428 30.16 20.25 14.71
N ASN A 429 29.11 19.48 14.47
CA ASN A 429 28.32 18.87 15.53
C ASN A 429 29.10 17.75 16.25
N LEU A 430 29.83 16.92 15.49
CA LEU A 430 30.69 15.87 16.03
C LEU A 430 31.80 16.49 16.91
N GLU A 431 32.48 17.53 16.42
CA GLU A 431 33.48 18.26 17.19
C GLU A 431 32.94 18.79 18.52
N THR A 432 31.73 19.40 18.47
CA THR A 432 31.07 19.91 19.67
C THR A 432 30.74 18.79 20.66
N ALA A 433 30.22 17.67 20.16
CA ALA A 433 29.87 16.51 20.99
C ALA A 433 31.11 15.84 21.60
N CYS A 434 32.21 15.71 20.84
CA CYS A 434 33.46 15.15 21.35
C CYS A 434 34.07 16.02 22.45
N ARG A 435 34.02 17.33 22.31
CA ARG A 435 34.50 18.29 23.32
C ARG A 435 33.69 18.29 24.62
N SER A 436 32.44 17.84 24.61
CA SER A 436 31.59 17.74 25.81
C SER A 436 32.02 16.63 26.78
N GLY A 437 32.92 15.72 26.37
CA GLY A 437 33.43 14.63 27.20
C GLY A 437 32.45 13.48 27.42
N THR A 438 31.29 13.49 26.78
CA THR A 438 30.27 12.42 26.90
C THR A 438 30.74 11.10 26.31
N GLY A 439 30.17 9.97 26.76
CA GLY A 439 30.40 8.63 26.18
C GLY A 439 29.82 8.49 24.78
N SER A 440 30.06 7.34 24.13
CA SER A 440 29.59 7.07 22.75
C SER A 440 28.10 7.29 22.57
N GLN A 441 27.29 6.83 23.54
CA GLN A 441 25.82 7.02 23.49
C GLN A 441 25.43 8.51 23.58
N GLY A 442 26.08 9.28 24.45
CA GLY A 442 25.82 10.72 24.57
C GLY A 442 26.20 11.51 23.32
N ILE A 443 27.27 11.11 22.61
CA ILE A 443 27.66 11.69 21.33
C ILE A 443 26.58 11.36 20.28
N LEU A 444 26.17 10.11 20.18
CA LEU A 444 25.14 9.66 19.25
C LEU A 444 23.81 10.40 19.45
N ASP A 445 23.36 10.54 20.71
CA ASP A 445 22.13 11.25 21.06
C ASP A 445 22.19 12.75 20.72
N GLN A 446 23.36 13.38 20.92
CA GLN A 446 23.57 14.77 20.52
C GLN A 446 23.49 14.94 19.00
N LEU A 447 24.11 14.04 18.23
CA LEU A 447 24.09 14.10 16.76
C LEU A 447 22.68 13.92 16.21
N PHE A 448 21.94 12.89 16.64
CA PHE A 448 20.55 12.71 16.23
C PHE A 448 19.65 13.85 16.68
N GLY A 449 19.84 14.38 17.90
CA GLY A 449 19.08 15.54 18.37
C GLY A 449 19.36 16.83 17.60
N ARG A 450 20.55 16.96 16.96
CA ARG A 450 20.85 18.07 16.05
C ARG A 450 20.22 17.86 14.68
N LEU A 451 20.23 16.62 14.18
CA LEU A 451 19.55 16.23 12.94
C LEU A 451 18.04 16.46 13.04
N ASP A 452 17.41 16.01 14.13
CA ASP A 452 15.97 16.19 14.39
C ASP A 452 15.55 17.65 14.41
N ARG A 453 16.33 18.52 15.06
CA ARG A 453 16.07 19.97 15.08
C ARG A 453 16.22 20.62 13.72
N PHE A 454 17.09 20.08 12.87
CA PHE A 454 17.31 20.60 11.54
C PHE A 454 16.19 20.19 10.56
N VAL A 455 15.76 18.92 10.63
CA VAL A 455 14.65 18.39 9.80
C VAL A 455 13.30 18.99 10.25
N GLY A 456 13.11 19.14 11.56
CA GLY A 456 11.85 19.62 12.14
C GLY A 456 10.90 18.50 12.57
N PRO A 457 9.95 18.79 13.48
CA PRO A 457 9.12 17.77 14.15
C PRO A 457 8.12 17.05 13.22
N ASP A 458 7.65 17.70 12.14
CA ASP A 458 6.57 17.20 11.28
C ASP A 458 7.07 16.63 9.95
N ARG A 459 8.39 16.51 9.77
CA ARG A 459 8.98 15.96 8.54
C ARG A 459 9.59 14.59 8.78
N GLN A 460 9.37 13.71 7.84
CA GLN A 460 10.06 12.42 7.75
C GLN A 460 11.37 12.59 6.98
N LEU A 461 12.34 11.75 7.30
CA LEU A 461 13.56 11.62 6.51
C LEU A 461 13.21 11.08 5.11
N GLU A 462 13.92 11.53 4.11
CA GLU A 462 13.77 11.04 2.74
C GLU A 462 14.57 9.77 2.49
N ASP A 463 15.62 9.52 3.31
CA ASP A 463 16.43 8.32 3.31
C ASP A 463 16.77 7.84 4.71
N ASP A 464 17.18 6.56 4.82
CA ASP A 464 17.58 5.96 6.08
C ASP A 464 18.81 6.69 6.64
N ALA A 465 18.77 7.02 7.93
CA ALA A 465 19.87 7.71 8.59
C ALA A 465 20.49 6.82 9.66
N SER A 466 21.65 6.30 9.39
CA SER A 466 22.39 5.44 10.32
C SER A 466 23.67 6.12 10.80
N MET A 467 23.95 5.97 12.10
CA MET A 467 25.20 6.41 12.70
C MET A 467 25.72 5.36 13.68
N VAL A 468 27.04 5.12 13.64
CA VAL A 468 27.74 4.29 14.61
C VAL A 468 28.90 5.09 15.18
N VAL A 469 28.97 5.18 16.51
CA VAL A 469 30.03 5.88 17.27
C VAL A 469 30.86 4.85 18.00
N LEU A 470 32.17 4.84 17.71
CA LEU A 470 33.19 4.11 18.49
C LEU A 470 34.04 5.14 19.23
N LYS A 471 34.11 5.06 20.58
CA LYS A 471 34.98 5.90 21.42
C LYS A 471 35.99 5.05 22.13
N VAL A 472 37.27 5.40 22.03
CA VAL A 472 38.36 4.71 22.76
C VAL A 472 38.36 5.21 24.20
N ARG A 473 38.30 4.29 25.17
CA ARG A 473 38.28 4.61 26.59
C ARG A 473 39.60 5.24 27.04
N GLU A 474 39.48 6.23 27.89
CA GLU A 474 40.62 6.81 28.60
C GLU A 474 41.07 5.87 29.73
N GLY A 475 42.36 5.61 29.90
CA GLY A 475 42.89 4.89 31.06
C GLY A 475 43.27 3.42 30.89
N LEU A 476 43.15 2.80 29.73
CA LEU A 476 43.78 1.49 29.45
C LEU A 476 45.22 1.68 28.98
N MET A 477 46.19 1.58 29.93
CA MET A 477 47.60 1.38 29.53
C MET A 477 47.72 0.04 28.79
N LEU A 478 48.23 0.06 27.55
CA LEU A 478 48.69 -1.15 26.88
C LEU A 478 49.81 -1.79 27.75
N PRO A 479 49.78 -3.12 27.93
CA PRO A 479 50.98 -3.77 28.42
C PRO A 479 52.13 -3.38 27.47
N SER A 480 53.18 -2.77 28.03
CA SER A 480 54.40 -2.40 27.29
C SER A 480 54.90 -3.61 26.49
N VAL A 481 54.92 -3.50 25.18
CA VAL A 481 55.58 -4.49 24.33
C VAL A 481 57.06 -4.47 24.75
N PRO A 482 57.63 -5.58 25.22
CA PRO A 482 59.07 -5.62 25.50
C PRO A 482 59.81 -5.33 24.19
N ARG A 483 60.62 -4.24 24.18
CA ARG A 483 61.54 -3.99 23.09
C ARG A 483 62.45 -5.21 22.99
N SER A 484 62.41 -5.92 21.87
CA SER A 484 63.43 -6.95 21.56
C SER A 484 64.81 -6.29 21.65
N PRO A 485 65.74 -6.88 22.40
CA PRO A 485 67.12 -6.37 22.39
C PRO A 485 67.70 -6.55 20.99
N ALA A 486 68.46 -5.54 20.54
CA ALA A 486 69.12 -5.46 19.28
C ALA A 486 70.18 -6.58 19.09
#